data_2fc50d8331d989eb5c84cdb01c938825
#
_entry.id   2fc50d8331d989eb5c84cdb01c938825
#
_cell.length_a   1.000
_cell.length_b   1.000
_cell.length_c   1.000
_cell.angle_alpha   90.00
_cell.angle_beta   90.00
_cell.angle_gamma   90.00
#
_symmetry.space_group_name_H-M   'P 1'
#
loop_
_entity.id
_entity.type
_entity.pdbx_description
1 polymer ?
#
loop_
_entity_poly.entity_id
_entity_poly.type
_entity_poly.pdbx_seq_one_letter_code
_entity_poly.pdbx_strand_id
1 'polypeptide(L)'
;MKNIYRVTNPTDSVCEYFEERDNAIAFIVDEFAMAMAFRNDTEGERLTEYMKTHNETPNQYPFKYIIGEVSLNKDFDKPKSIYLVKVDGVEDCTANDDEFLFYDYEGAKACFDNIVNEDREKNADNPNLRYMLSSSSYDRWDDYEGYCVSHLTVSLIEFIEKNGKLVKKVS
;
A
#
# COMPACT_ATOMS: atom_id res chain seq x y z
N MET A 1 -8.68 -10.76 15.87
CA MET A 1 -8.36 -9.78 14.81
C MET A 1 -7.27 -10.42 13.99
N LYS A 2 -7.44 -10.55 12.68
CA LYS A 2 -6.41 -11.12 11.80
C LYS A 2 -5.54 -9.98 11.30
N ASN A 3 -4.24 -10.09 11.46
CA ASN A 3 -3.30 -9.11 10.96
C ASN A 3 -2.86 -9.49 9.55
N ILE A 4 -2.61 -8.50 8.73
CA ILE A 4 -1.95 -8.60 7.44
C ILE A 4 -0.59 -7.91 7.57
N TYR A 5 0.40 -8.47 6.92
CA TYR A 5 1.75 -7.93 6.91
C TYR A 5 1.97 -7.12 5.65
N ARG A 6 2.24 -5.83 5.82
CA ARG A 6 2.60 -4.91 4.75
C ARG A 6 4.11 -4.78 4.69
N VAL A 7 4.69 -5.01 3.53
CA VAL A 7 6.10 -4.74 3.25
C VAL A 7 6.20 -3.44 2.47
N THR A 8 6.99 -2.51 2.98
CA THR A 8 7.27 -1.24 2.30
C THR A 8 8.78 -1.04 2.14
N ASN A 9 9.16 -0.47 0.99
CA ASN A 9 10.47 0.13 0.78
C ASN A 9 10.25 1.64 0.57
N PRO A 10 10.65 2.48 1.52
CA PRO A 10 10.41 3.92 1.45
C PRO A 10 11.10 4.61 0.26
N THR A 11 12.16 3.98 -0.30
CA THR A 11 12.94 4.56 -1.40
C THR A 11 12.31 4.28 -2.77
N ASP A 12 11.74 3.07 -2.95
CA ASP A 12 11.32 2.58 -4.26
C ASP A 12 9.80 2.47 -4.41
N SER A 13 9.04 2.99 -3.45
CA SER A 13 7.58 2.94 -3.43
C SER A 13 7.01 1.50 -3.53
N VAL A 14 7.80 0.51 -3.10
CA VAL A 14 7.32 -0.88 -3.01
C VAL A 14 6.34 -0.98 -1.86
N CYS A 15 5.17 -1.52 -2.14
CA CYS A 15 4.15 -1.80 -1.13
C CYS A 15 3.45 -3.12 -1.47
N GLU A 16 3.73 -4.17 -0.70
CA GLU A 16 3.18 -5.50 -0.90
C GLU A 16 2.52 -6.01 0.39
N TYR A 17 1.45 -6.82 0.25
CA TYR A 17 0.66 -7.32 1.36
C TYR A 17 0.69 -8.84 1.42
N PHE A 18 0.81 -9.39 2.64
CA PHE A 18 0.92 -10.83 2.90
C PHE A 18 0.03 -11.24 4.07
N GLU A 19 -0.58 -12.42 3.98
CA GLU A 19 -1.34 -12.99 5.10
C GLU A 19 -0.43 -13.54 6.20
N GLU A 20 0.76 -14.02 5.84
CA GLU A 20 1.71 -14.64 6.74
C GLU A 20 3.03 -13.84 6.77
N ARG A 21 3.57 -13.65 7.97
CA ARG A 21 4.84 -12.91 8.15
C ARG A 21 6.00 -13.58 7.41
N ASP A 22 6.04 -14.90 7.37
CA ASP A 22 7.12 -15.65 6.71
C ASP A 22 7.13 -15.39 5.20
N ASN A 23 5.94 -15.22 4.57
CA ASN A 23 5.85 -14.84 3.16
C ASN A 23 6.34 -13.41 2.91
N ALA A 24 6.08 -12.48 3.84
CA ALA A 24 6.61 -11.12 3.77
C ALA A 24 8.15 -11.11 3.88
N ILE A 25 8.71 -11.94 4.77
CA ILE A 25 10.17 -12.10 4.92
C ILE A 25 10.77 -12.72 3.65
N ALA A 26 10.16 -13.78 3.11
CA ALA A 26 10.62 -14.42 1.88
C ALA A 26 10.64 -13.42 0.70
N PHE A 27 9.62 -12.60 0.56
CA PHE A 27 9.60 -11.53 -0.45
C PHE A 27 10.79 -10.58 -0.31
N ILE A 28 11.11 -10.11 0.90
CA ILE A 28 12.25 -9.22 1.14
C ILE A 28 13.56 -9.91 0.75
N VAL A 29 13.73 -11.17 1.12
CA VAL A 29 14.94 -11.95 0.78
C VAL A 29 15.09 -12.14 -0.73
N ASP A 30 13.98 -12.40 -1.44
CA ASP A 30 13.96 -12.52 -2.90
C ASP A 30 14.32 -11.19 -3.59
N GLU A 31 13.83 -10.05 -3.09
CA GLU A 31 14.19 -8.72 -3.59
C GLU A 31 15.70 -8.45 -3.46
N PHE A 32 16.30 -8.80 -2.31
CA PHE A 32 17.75 -8.67 -2.13
C PHE A 32 18.53 -9.62 -3.04
N ALA A 33 18.05 -10.85 -3.25
CA ALA A 33 18.68 -11.80 -4.14
C ALA A 33 18.64 -11.33 -5.61
N MET A 34 17.48 -10.82 -6.05
CA MET A 34 17.31 -10.24 -7.41
C MET A 34 18.20 -9.01 -7.63
N ALA A 35 18.37 -8.18 -6.60
CA ALA A 35 19.24 -7.02 -6.65
C ALA A 35 20.74 -7.36 -6.51
N MET A 36 21.10 -8.66 -6.43
CA MET A 36 22.48 -9.14 -6.18
C MET A 36 23.12 -8.49 -4.94
N ALA A 37 22.30 -8.20 -3.92
CA ALA A 37 22.73 -7.49 -2.72
C ALA A 37 23.38 -8.40 -1.66
N PHE A 38 23.31 -9.71 -1.82
CA PHE A 38 23.99 -10.67 -0.97
C PHE A 38 25.45 -10.91 -1.40
N ARG A 39 26.35 -10.91 -0.41
CA ARG A 39 27.78 -11.14 -0.63
C ARG A 39 28.16 -12.62 -0.67
N ASN A 40 27.28 -13.49 -0.14
CA ASN A 40 27.47 -14.94 -0.10
C ASN A 40 26.14 -15.66 0.14
N ASP A 41 26.10 -16.96 -0.11
CA ASP A 41 24.91 -17.80 -0.05
C ASP A 41 24.23 -17.88 1.33
N THR A 42 24.93 -17.53 2.41
CA THR A 42 24.37 -17.60 3.77
C THR A 42 23.72 -16.29 4.24
N GLU A 43 23.86 -15.19 3.49
CA GLU A 43 23.29 -13.90 3.90
C GLU A 43 21.77 -13.90 3.85
N GLY A 44 21.17 -14.59 2.89
CA GLY A 44 19.73 -14.76 2.80
C GLY A 44 19.15 -15.46 4.04
N GLU A 45 19.79 -16.53 4.50
CA GLU A 45 19.38 -17.24 5.72
C GLU A 45 19.53 -16.36 6.97
N ARG A 46 20.62 -15.60 7.06
CA ARG A 46 20.84 -14.66 8.17
C ARG A 46 19.82 -13.53 8.19
N LEU A 47 19.48 -12.99 7.03
CA LEU A 47 18.45 -11.97 6.92
C LEU A 47 17.08 -12.53 7.32
N THR A 48 16.74 -13.73 6.87
CA THR A 48 15.52 -14.43 7.27
C THR A 48 15.42 -14.57 8.79
N GLU A 49 16.46 -15.09 9.45
CA GLU A 49 16.46 -15.24 10.91
C GLU A 49 16.37 -13.89 11.64
N TYR A 50 17.05 -12.87 11.15
CA TYR A 50 16.97 -11.52 11.71
C TYR A 50 15.54 -10.97 11.62
N MET A 51 14.90 -11.06 10.45
CA MET A 51 13.58 -10.53 10.19
C MET A 51 12.44 -11.26 10.93
N LYS A 52 12.67 -12.44 11.46
CA LYS A 52 11.71 -13.13 12.35
C LYS A 52 11.42 -12.34 13.62
N THR A 53 12.38 -11.58 14.10
CA THR A 53 12.29 -10.81 15.36
C THR A 53 12.37 -9.30 15.18
N HIS A 54 12.66 -8.82 13.96
CA HIS A 54 12.78 -7.40 13.64
C HIS A 54 11.84 -7.03 12.51
N ASN A 55 11.33 -5.83 12.56
CA ASN A 55 10.41 -5.31 11.54
C ASN A 55 11.10 -4.53 10.42
N GLU A 56 12.40 -4.27 10.55
CA GLU A 56 13.17 -3.52 9.57
C GLU A 56 14.42 -4.30 9.19
N THR A 57 14.85 -4.17 7.93
CA THR A 57 16.13 -4.72 7.49
C THR A 57 17.29 -4.01 8.18
N PRO A 58 18.41 -4.73 8.49
CA PRO A 58 19.61 -4.13 9.10
C PRO A 58 20.19 -3.01 8.21
N ASN A 59 20.72 -1.97 8.84
CA ASN A 59 21.30 -0.80 8.14
C ASN A 59 22.52 -1.11 7.25
N GLN A 60 23.10 -2.29 7.37
CA GLN A 60 24.23 -2.74 6.54
C GLN A 60 23.81 -3.14 5.12
N TYR A 61 22.52 -3.34 4.89
CA TYR A 61 22.00 -3.65 3.55
C TYR A 61 21.71 -2.37 2.76
N PRO A 62 21.83 -2.42 1.43
CA PRO A 62 21.67 -1.25 0.57
C PRO A 62 20.23 -0.72 0.49
N PHE A 63 19.24 -1.58 0.81
CA PHE A 63 17.83 -1.23 0.76
C PHE A 63 17.19 -1.37 2.13
N LYS A 64 16.26 -0.47 2.43
CA LYS A 64 15.48 -0.52 3.66
C LYS A 64 14.10 -1.06 3.37
N TYR A 65 13.78 -2.25 3.91
CA TYR A 65 12.42 -2.79 3.92
C TYR A 65 11.86 -2.78 5.34
N ILE A 66 10.57 -2.49 5.45
CA ILE A 66 9.85 -2.44 6.72
C ILE A 66 8.64 -3.36 6.61
N ILE A 67 8.45 -4.25 7.61
CA ILE A 67 7.25 -5.05 7.78
C ILE A 67 6.36 -4.37 8.82
N GLY A 68 5.23 -3.82 8.38
CA GLY A 68 4.18 -3.30 9.25
C GLY A 68 3.07 -4.32 9.43
N GLU A 69 2.45 -4.38 10.61
CA GLU A 69 1.20 -5.12 10.81
C GLU A 69 0.02 -4.17 10.60
N VAL A 70 -0.92 -4.59 9.75
CA VAL A 70 -2.13 -3.84 9.44
C VAL A 70 -3.34 -4.63 9.93
N SER A 71 -4.10 -4.07 10.85
CA SER A 71 -5.33 -4.67 11.34
C SER A 71 -6.45 -4.50 10.33
N LEU A 72 -7.18 -5.57 10.08
CA LEU A 72 -8.34 -5.51 9.20
C LEU A 72 -9.56 -4.93 9.94
N ASN A 73 -10.37 -4.18 9.23
CA ASN A 73 -11.54 -3.50 9.80
C ASN A 73 -12.66 -4.47 10.22
N LYS A 74 -12.63 -5.71 9.72
CA LYS A 74 -13.57 -6.76 10.10
C LYS A 74 -12.85 -8.10 10.33
N ASP A 75 -13.34 -8.89 11.29
CA ASP A 75 -12.93 -10.28 11.48
C ASP A 75 -13.82 -11.18 10.62
N PHE A 76 -13.23 -11.86 9.67
CA PHE A 76 -13.87 -12.91 8.87
C PHE A 76 -12.97 -14.13 8.81
N ASP A 77 -13.59 -15.29 8.58
CA ASP A 77 -12.87 -16.47 8.13
C ASP A 77 -12.26 -16.18 6.74
N LYS A 78 -11.02 -16.56 6.56
CA LYS A 78 -10.14 -16.30 5.41
C LYS A 78 -10.90 -15.89 4.12
N PRO A 79 -10.90 -14.59 3.76
CA PRO A 79 -11.63 -14.15 2.58
C PRO A 79 -10.92 -14.56 1.29
N LYS A 80 -11.68 -14.69 0.22
CA LYS A 80 -11.11 -14.92 -1.12
C LYS A 80 -10.44 -13.69 -1.70
N SER A 81 -10.87 -12.53 -1.25
CA SER A 81 -10.34 -11.23 -1.67
C SER A 81 -10.20 -10.30 -0.47
N ILE A 82 -9.24 -9.40 -0.57
CA ILE A 82 -9.04 -8.28 0.36
C ILE A 82 -9.06 -7.03 -0.49
N TYR A 83 -9.70 -5.99 0.03
CA TYR A 83 -9.83 -4.71 -0.65
C TYR A 83 -9.05 -3.65 0.11
N LEU A 84 -8.25 -2.90 -0.62
CA LEU A 84 -7.50 -1.76 -0.11
C LEU A 84 -8.08 -0.49 -0.72
N VAL A 85 -8.47 0.45 0.13
CA VAL A 85 -8.65 1.85 -0.27
C VAL A 85 -7.37 2.59 0.09
N LYS A 86 -6.64 3.01 -0.94
CA LYS A 86 -5.40 3.76 -0.80
C LYS A 86 -5.65 5.22 -1.17
N VAL A 87 -5.20 6.11 -0.33
CA VAL A 87 -5.23 7.56 -0.53
C VAL A 87 -3.80 8.05 -0.61
N ASP A 88 -3.43 8.61 -1.74
CA ASP A 88 -2.15 9.28 -1.94
C ASP A 88 -2.44 10.76 -2.23
N GLY A 89 -1.99 11.65 -1.38
CA GLY A 89 -2.25 13.08 -1.51
C GLY A 89 -1.00 13.94 -1.35
N VAL A 90 -0.99 15.06 -2.03
CA VAL A 90 -0.03 16.15 -1.81
C VAL A 90 -0.82 17.44 -1.64
N GLU A 91 -0.69 18.08 -0.50
CA GLU A 91 -1.25 19.40 -0.24
C GLU A 91 -0.14 20.28 0.35
N ASP A 92 0.06 21.44 -0.23
CA ASP A 92 1.14 22.39 0.18
C ASP A 92 2.53 21.75 0.33
N CYS A 93 2.90 20.87 -0.62
CA CYS A 93 4.15 20.12 -0.61
C CYS A 93 4.29 19.09 0.54
N THR A 94 3.20 18.78 1.23
CA THR A 94 3.15 17.75 2.26
C THR A 94 2.43 16.53 1.72
N ALA A 95 3.08 15.37 1.75
CA ALA A 95 2.47 14.09 1.38
C ALA A 95 1.57 13.60 2.53
N ASN A 96 0.37 13.19 2.18
CA ASN A 96 -0.60 12.57 3.09
C ASN A 96 -1.04 11.26 2.46
N ASP A 97 -0.61 10.15 3.06
CA ASP A 97 -0.94 8.81 2.56
C ASP A 97 -1.71 8.05 3.63
N ASP A 98 -2.88 7.53 3.26
CA ASP A 98 -3.71 6.70 4.13
C ASP A 98 -4.07 5.39 3.43
N GLU A 99 -4.23 4.31 4.22
CA GLU A 99 -4.57 2.99 3.73
C GLU A 99 -5.63 2.34 4.62
N PHE A 100 -6.71 1.86 4.00
CA PHE A 100 -7.82 1.20 4.68
C PHE A 100 -8.06 -0.17 4.07
N LEU A 101 -8.02 -1.24 4.89
CA LEU A 101 -8.21 -2.62 4.46
C LEU A 101 -9.58 -3.18 4.86
N PHE A 102 -10.20 -3.89 3.93
CA PHE A 102 -11.53 -4.49 4.08
C PHE A 102 -11.55 -5.94 3.59
N TYR A 103 -12.39 -6.76 4.21
CA TYR A 103 -12.68 -8.12 3.73
C TYR A 103 -13.80 -8.18 2.70
N ASP A 104 -14.63 -7.14 2.60
CA ASP A 104 -15.77 -7.09 1.69
C ASP A 104 -15.71 -5.85 0.79
N TYR A 105 -16.20 -6.03 -0.42
CA TYR A 105 -16.23 -4.97 -1.43
C TYR A 105 -17.11 -3.79 -1.02
N GLU A 106 -18.26 -4.06 -0.40
CA GLU A 106 -19.24 -3.01 -0.05
C GLU A 106 -18.67 -2.04 0.98
N GLY A 107 -17.97 -2.56 2.00
CA GLY A 107 -17.28 -1.73 2.97
C GLY A 107 -16.16 -0.89 2.37
N ALA A 108 -15.36 -1.50 1.50
CA ALA A 108 -14.30 -0.80 0.78
C ALA A 108 -14.86 0.26 -0.17
N LYS A 109 -15.91 -0.08 -0.91
CA LYS A 109 -16.57 0.86 -1.83
C LYS A 109 -17.20 2.05 -1.09
N ALA A 110 -17.86 1.79 0.04
CA ALA A 110 -18.42 2.85 0.87
C ALA A 110 -17.33 3.80 1.40
N CYS A 111 -16.19 3.25 1.83
CA CYS A 111 -15.03 4.05 2.26
C CYS A 111 -14.50 4.90 1.11
N PHE A 112 -14.27 4.31 -0.07
CA PHE A 112 -13.84 5.02 -1.28
C PHE A 112 -14.81 6.15 -1.64
N ASP A 113 -16.13 5.87 -1.70
CA ASP A 113 -17.13 6.85 -2.07
C ASP A 113 -17.22 8.01 -1.06
N ASN A 114 -17.09 7.72 0.24
CA ASN A 114 -17.09 8.76 1.27
C ASN A 114 -15.91 9.71 1.11
N ILE A 115 -14.67 9.19 0.92
CA ILE A 115 -13.48 10.00 0.72
C ILE A 115 -13.62 10.88 -0.53
N VAL A 116 -14.08 10.30 -1.63
CA VAL A 116 -14.29 11.03 -2.89
C VAL A 116 -15.34 12.12 -2.72
N ASN A 117 -16.45 11.83 -2.05
CA ASN A 117 -17.52 12.80 -1.85
C ASN A 117 -17.08 13.95 -0.94
N GLU A 118 -16.39 13.65 0.16
CA GLU A 118 -15.84 14.66 1.07
C GLU A 118 -14.84 15.59 0.35
N ASP A 119 -13.94 15.03 -0.46
CA ASP A 119 -13.01 15.84 -1.26
C ASP A 119 -13.75 16.73 -2.27
N ARG A 120 -14.74 16.19 -2.97
CA ARG A 120 -15.53 16.96 -3.93
C ARG A 120 -16.36 18.07 -3.29
N GLU A 121 -16.94 17.80 -2.13
CA GLU A 121 -17.69 18.81 -1.37
C GLU A 121 -16.76 19.91 -0.86
N LYS A 122 -15.61 19.56 -0.29
CA LYS A 122 -14.59 20.52 0.19
C LYS A 122 -14.11 21.45 -0.92
N ASN A 123 -14.06 20.95 -2.15
CA ASN A 123 -13.47 21.64 -3.29
C ASN A 123 -14.50 22.11 -4.34
N ALA A 124 -15.80 22.11 -4.02
CA ALA A 124 -16.87 22.38 -4.96
C ALA A 124 -16.78 23.76 -5.65
N ASP A 125 -16.24 24.76 -4.96
CA ASP A 125 -16.13 26.13 -5.43
C ASP A 125 -14.79 26.44 -6.13
N ASN A 126 -13.88 25.46 -6.28
CA ASN A 126 -12.58 25.69 -6.91
C ASN A 126 -12.66 25.51 -8.45
N PRO A 127 -12.62 26.60 -9.26
CA PRO A 127 -12.78 26.52 -10.70
C PRO A 127 -11.59 25.92 -11.44
N ASN A 128 -10.42 25.81 -10.77
CA ASN A 128 -9.18 25.33 -11.37
C ASN A 128 -9.00 23.81 -11.22
N LEU A 129 -9.87 23.15 -10.45
CA LEU A 129 -9.80 21.73 -10.24
C LEU A 129 -10.19 20.93 -11.47
N ARG A 130 -9.38 19.92 -11.69
CA ARG A 130 -9.65 18.85 -12.66
C ARG A 130 -9.71 17.52 -11.90
N TYR A 131 -10.59 16.64 -12.35
CA TYR A 131 -10.69 15.31 -11.76
C TYR A 131 -11.09 14.26 -12.80
N MET A 132 -10.65 13.05 -12.56
CA MET A 132 -11.10 11.84 -13.25
C MET A 132 -11.67 10.88 -12.21
N LEU A 133 -12.84 10.32 -12.50
CA LEU A 133 -13.53 9.38 -11.63
C LEU A 133 -13.92 8.13 -12.40
N SER A 134 -13.59 6.98 -11.85
CA SER A 134 -14.08 5.66 -12.26
C SER A 134 -14.73 4.93 -11.09
N SER A 135 -15.13 3.68 -11.28
CA SER A 135 -15.68 2.85 -10.20
C SER A 135 -14.68 2.52 -9.09
N SER A 136 -13.38 2.65 -9.37
CA SER A 136 -12.29 2.23 -8.47
C SER A 136 -11.09 3.18 -8.42
N SER A 137 -11.19 4.33 -9.07
CA SER A 137 -10.12 5.33 -9.08
C SER A 137 -10.71 6.73 -9.12
N TYR A 138 -10.16 7.60 -8.33
CA TYR A 138 -10.41 9.03 -8.33
C TYR A 138 -9.08 9.76 -8.30
N ASP A 139 -8.86 10.62 -9.30
CA ASP A 139 -7.71 11.49 -9.39
C ASP A 139 -8.19 12.92 -9.46
N ARG A 140 -7.66 13.77 -8.59
CA ARG A 140 -7.90 15.21 -8.57
C ARG A 140 -6.57 15.94 -8.62
N TRP A 141 -6.49 16.97 -9.43
CA TRP A 141 -5.35 17.89 -9.47
C TRP A 141 -5.81 19.32 -9.67
N ASP A 142 -5.01 20.26 -9.19
CA ASP A 142 -5.21 21.67 -9.43
C ASP A 142 -4.41 22.11 -10.66
N ASP A 143 -5.06 22.79 -11.58
CA ASP A 143 -4.48 23.24 -12.86
C ASP A 143 -3.85 24.65 -12.74
N TYR A 144 -3.31 24.99 -11.57
CA TYR A 144 -2.73 26.29 -11.33
C TYR A 144 -1.31 26.39 -11.90
N GLU A 145 -1.09 27.35 -12.81
CA GLU A 145 0.20 27.56 -13.49
C GLU A 145 1.37 27.77 -12.49
N GLY A 146 2.18 26.75 -12.28
CA GLY A 146 3.59 26.91 -11.90
C GLY A 146 3.97 26.71 -10.45
N TYR A 147 3.07 26.33 -9.51
CA TYR A 147 3.44 26.08 -8.11
C TYR A 147 2.71 24.87 -7.52
N CYS A 148 3.27 24.31 -6.46
CA CYS A 148 2.89 23.11 -5.72
C CYS A 148 1.43 22.69 -5.91
N VAL A 149 1.23 21.74 -6.80
CA VAL A 149 -0.09 21.30 -7.22
C VAL A 149 -0.66 20.45 -6.09
N SER A 150 -1.83 20.82 -5.60
CA SER A 150 -2.62 19.93 -4.76
C SER A 150 -3.09 18.76 -5.64
N HIS A 151 -2.72 17.56 -5.24
CA HIS A 151 -3.08 16.33 -5.94
C HIS A 151 -3.63 15.33 -4.95
N LEU A 152 -4.68 14.62 -5.33
CA LEU A 152 -5.26 13.54 -4.55
C LEU A 152 -5.59 12.38 -5.49
N THR A 153 -5.05 11.21 -5.18
CA THR A 153 -5.42 9.95 -5.80
C THR A 153 -6.06 9.05 -4.76
N VAL A 154 -7.26 8.57 -5.03
CA VAL A 154 -7.93 7.54 -4.24
C VAL A 154 -8.10 6.30 -5.10
N SER A 155 -7.61 5.17 -4.63
CA SER A 155 -7.66 3.90 -5.37
C SER A 155 -8.36 2.83 -4.54
N LEU A 156 -9.32 2.13 -5.15
CA LEU A 156 -9.92 0.91 -4.61
C LEU A 156 -9.30 -0.29 -5.33
N ILE A 157 -8.49 -1.05 -4.59
CA ILE A 157 -7.67 -2.14 -5.12
C ILE A 157 -8.15 -3.47 -4.55
N GLU A 158 -8.41 -4.47 -5.40
CA GLU A 158 -8.69 -5.83 -4.99
C GLU A 158 -7.41 -6.66 -5.02
N PHE A 159 -7.11 -7.34 -3.91
CA PHE A 159 -6.08 -8.34 -3.80
C PHE A 159 -6.69 -9.73 -3.66
N ILE A 160 -6.10 -10.68 -4.36
CA ILE A 160 -6.47 -12.10 -4.28
C ILE A 160 -5.29 -12.91 -3.79
N GLU A 161 -5.55 -13.97 -3.02
CA GLU A 161 -4.50 -14.90 -2.63
C GLU A 161 -4.04 -15.73 -3.83
N LYS A 162 -2.72 -15.74 -4.06
CA LYS A 162 -2.08 -16.62 -5.04
C LYS A 162 -0.77 -17.14 -4.45
N ASN A 163 -0.69 -18.45 -4.20
CA ASN A 163 0.50 -19.11 -3.63
C ASN A 163 0.97 -18.50 -2.29
N GLY A 164 0.03 -18.17 -1.39
CA GLY A 164 0.33 -17.58 -0.08
C GLY A 164 0.67 -16.09 -0.09
N LYS A 165 0.65 -15.45 -1.25
CA LYS A 165 0.77 -14.00 -1.41
C LYS A 165 -0.57 -13.38 -1.77
N LEU A 166 -0.78 -12.16 -1.30
CA LEU A 166 -1.83 -11.30 -1.82
C LEU A 166 -1.28 -10.57 -3.05
N VAL A 167 -1.90 -10.79 -4.19
CA VAL A 167 -1.51 -10.15 -5.45
C VAL A 167 -2.65 -9.25 -5.92
N LYS A 168 -2.29 -8.08 -6.44
CA LYS A 168 -3.25 -7.15 -7.03
C LYS A 168 -3.98 -7.87 -8.18
N LYS A 169 -5.31 -7.86 -8.15
CA LYS A 169 -6.10 -8.34 -9.26
C LYS A 169 -6.02 -7.34 -10.40
N VAL A 170 -5.46 -7.78 -11.51
CA VAL A 170 -5.45 -6.99 -12.76
C VAL A 170 -6.83 -7.11 -13.38
N SER A 171 -7.53 -6.00 -13.51
CA SER A 171 -8.85 -5.88 -14.18
C SER A 171 -8.67 -5.86 -15.69
#